data_c5b494bfb549e7d6e806d26939365fda
#
_entry.id   c5b494bfb549e7d6e806d26939365fda
#
_cell.length_a   1.000
_cell.length_b   1.000
_cell.length_c   1.000
_cell.angle_alpha   90.00
_cell.angle_beta   90.00
_cell.angle_gamma   90.00
#
_symmetry.space_group_name_H-M   'P 1'
#
loop_
_entity.id
_entity.type
_entity.pdbx_description
1 polymer ?
#
loop_
_entity_poly.entity_id
_entity_poly.type
_entity_poly.pdbx_seq_one_letter_code
_entity_poly.pdbx_strand_id
1 'polypeptide(L)'
;MRRIDIRVSLMAAGLIAGCRPDDISRPPTVRFGEEACASCRMIIGDEHFAAALVAPTGDSLKFDDIGCLVEHEAGRLRPDVAYWVRDAGSREWLDAREARFVHSPSVASPMGFGLAAHPADRAAGEPNARMLRFHELPGFLADRLREAESERPKAE
;
A
#
# COMPACT_ATOMS: atom_id res chain seq x y z
N MET A 1 69.44 22.06 -12.25
CA MET A 1 68.53 20.85 -12.07
C MET A 1 67.40 21.26 -11.17
N ARG A 2 66.19 21.52 -11.75
CA ARG A 2 64.97 21.88 -11.01
C ARG A 2 64.13 20.61 -10.79
N ARG A 3 63.86 20.28 -9.53
CA ARG A 3 62.95 19.16 -9.16
C ARG A 3 61.53 19.66 -9.28
N ILE A 4 60.71 18.95 -10.08
CA ILE A 4 59.29 19.18 -10.22
C ILE A 4 58.58 18.29 -9.21
N ASP A 5 58.03 18.89 -8.15
CA ASP A 5 57.16 18.19 -7.18
C ASP A 5 55.77 18.03 -7.77
N ILE A 6 55.41 16.82 -8.20
CA ILE A 6 54.08 16.45 -8.65
C ILE A 6 53.24 16.15 -7.41
N ARG A 7 52.40 17.09 -6.99
CA ARG A 7 51.35 16.84 -5.98
C ARG A 7 50.21 16.11 -6.64
N VAL A 8 50.11 14.81 -6.36
CA VAL A 8 48.95 14.00 -6.72
C VAL A 8 47.78 14.37 -5.80
N SER A 9 46.85 15.14 -6.35
CA SER A 9 45.58 15.45 -5.66
C SER A 9 44.66 14.24 -5.76
N LEU A 10 44.48 13.52 -4.65
CA LEU A 10 43.49 12.44 -4.55
C LEU A 10 42.08 13.07 -4.50
N MET A 11 41.38 13.07 -5.62
CA MET A 11 39.93 13.38 -5.64
C MET A 11 39.19 12.21 -5.01
N ALA A 12 38.65 12.42 -3.80
CA ALA A 12 37.68 11.52 -3.18
C ALA A 12 36.36 11.59 -3.97
N ALA A 13 36.12 10.59 -4.79
CA ALA A 13 34.81 10.39 -5.43
C ALA A 13 33.82 9.99 -4.34
N GLY A 14 33.02 10.97 -3.87
CA GLY A 14 31.89 10.72 -2.98
C GLY A 14 30.84 9.84 -3.67
N LEU A 15 30.64 8.63 -3.14
CA LEU A 15 29.53 7.77 -3.51
C LEU A 15 28.23 8.44 -3.06
N ILE A 16 27.56 9.13 -3.98
CA ILE A 16 26.17 9.55 -3.79
C ILE A 16 25.35 8.27 -3.92
N ALA A 17 24.96 7.70 -2.78
CA ALA A 17 23.93 6.67 -2.72
C ALA A 17 22.60 7.32 -3.11
N GLY A 18 22.35 7.45 -4.40
CA GLY A 18 21.08 7.93 -4.94
C GLY A 18 19.98 6.92 -4.59
N CYS A 19 18.88 7.39 -3.97
CA CYS A 19 17.67 6.61 -3.89
C CYS A 19 17.30 6.18 -5.31
N ARG A 20 17.31 4.87 -5.58
CA ARG A 20 16.77 4.36 -6.85
C ARG A 20 15.26 4.46 -6.77
N PRO A 21 14.59 4.99 -7.79
CA PRO A 21 13.13 4.93 -7.87
C PRO A 21 12.67 3.46 -7.88
N ASP A 22 11.54 3.19 -7.26
CA ASP A 22 10.93 1.86 -7.29
C ASP A 22 10.47 1.51 -8.71
N ASP A 23 10.59 0.23 -9.06
CA ASP A 23 10.15 -0.29 -10.36
C ASP A 23 8.64 -0.54 -10.28
N ILE A 24 7.86 0.14 -11.14
CA ILE A 24 6.40 -0.01 -11.22
C ILE A 24 5.95 -1.46 -11.44
N SER A 25 6.80 -2.30 -12.03
CA SER A 25 6.50 -3.72 -12.26
C SER A 25 6.71 -4.61 -11.04
N ARG A 26 7.16 -4.06 -9.92
CA ARG A 26 7.46 -4.78 -8.67
C ARG A 26 6.90 -4.06 -7.47
N PRO A 27 6.48 -4.81 -6.43
CA PRO A 27 6.10 -4.19 -5.17
C PRO A 27 7.29 -3.51 -4.51
N PRO A 28 7.09 -2.35 -3.86
CA PRO A 28 8.16 -1.68 -3.14
C PRO A 28 8.53 -2.47 -1.86
N THR A 29 9.75 -2.26 -1.40
CA THR A 29 10.15 -2.80 -0.09
C THR A 29 9.46 -2.03 1.02
N VAL A 30 8.83 -2.73 1.96
CA VAL A 30 8.24 -2.17 3.18
C VAL A 30 9.03 -2.66 4.38
N ARG A 31 9.46 -1.74 5.25
CA ARG A 31 10.09 -2.06 6.53
C ARG A 31 9.02 -2.05 7.61
N PHE A 32 8.44 -3.23 7.85
CA PHE A 32 7.41 -3.41 8.88
C PHE A 32 7.93 -3.07 10.28
N GLY A 33 7.11 -2.41 11.07
CA GLY A 33 7.49 -1.91 12.38
C GLY A 33 8.29 -0.60 12.37
N GLU A 34 8.69 -0.08 11.20
CA GLU A 34 9.52 1.12 11.08
C GLU A 34 8.87 2.23 10.24
N GLU A 35 8.19 1.88 9.15
CA GLU A 35 7.62 2.86 8.22
C GLU A 35 6.20 3.25 8.61
N ALA A 36 5.85 4.51 8.39
CA ALA A 36 4.52 5.02 8.64
C ALA A 36 3.62 4.93 7.40
N CYS A 37 2.36 4.60 7.61
CA CYS A 37 1.31 4.63 6.59
C CYS A 37 1.16 6.03 6.00
N ALA A 38 1.11 6.13 4.67
CA ALA A 38 0.98 7.41 3.97
C ALA A 38 -0.35 8.13 4.23
N SER A 39 -1.41 7.40 4.60
CA SER A 39 -2.73 7.94 4.92
C SER A 39 -2.89 8.22 6.43
N CYS A 40 -2.97 7.18 7.25
CA CYS A 40 -3.30 7.32 8.67
C CYS A 40 -2.13 7.67 9.58
N ARG A 41 -0.88 7.62 9.09
CA ARG A 41 0.37 7.92 9.81
C ARG A 41 0.76 6.92 10.91
N MET A 42 -0.01 5.87 11.12
CA MET A 42 0.36 4.78 12.02
C MET A 42 1.50 3.95 11.42
N ILE A 43 2.25 3.28 12.29
CA ILE A 43 3.32 2.36 11.84
C ILE A 43 2.69 1.16 11.13
N ILE A 44 3.24 0.80 9.96
CA ILE A 44 2.82 -0.37 9.20
C ILE A 44 3.31 -1.61 9.93
N GLY A 45 2.42 -2.26 10.65
CA GLY A 45 2.77 -3.36 11.55
C GLY A 45 2.33 -4.73 11.05
N ASP A 46 1.18 -4.82 10.40
CA ASP A 46 0.61 -6.10 9.97
C ASP A 46 0.86 -6.37 8.48
N GLU A 47 1.68 -7.40 8.24
CA GLU A 47 2.02 -7.80 6.88
C GLU A 47 0.84 -8.34 6.06
N HIS A 48 -0.24 -8.81 6.69
CA HIS A 48 -1.38 -9.41 6.00
C HIS A 48 -2.29 -8.40 5.30
N PHE A 49 -2.25 -7.13 5.73
CA PHE A 49 -3.16 -6.10 5.23
C PHE A 49 -2.45 -4.95 4.53
N ALA A 50 -1.12 -4.97 4.52
CA ALA A 50 -0.33 -3.90 3.94
C ALA A 50 -0.61 -3.74 2.44
N ALA A 51 -0.62 -2.49 2.02
CA ALA A 51 -0.79 -2.11 0.63
C ALA A 51 0.28 -1.09 0.20
N ALA A 52 0.47 -0.95 -1.09
CA ALA A 52 1.39 0.03 -1.64
C ALA A 52 0.93 0.51 -3.02
N LEU A 53 1.40 1.69 -3.40
CA LEU A 53 1.35 2.14 -4.78
C LEU A 53 2.74 2.55 -5.26
N VAL A 54 2.97 2.40 -6.57
CA VAL A 54 4.17 2.88 -7.25
C VAL A 54 3.72 3.76 -8.42
N ALA A 55 4.11 5.03 -8.39
CA ALA A 55 3.82 5.97 -9.45
C ALA A 55 4.74 5.76 -10.67
N PRO A 56 4.40 6.24 -11.87
CA PRO A 56 5.25 6.15 -13.06
C PRO A 56 6.63 6.79 -12.89
N THR A 57 6.77 7.73 -11.96
CA THR A 57 8.05 8.34 -11.58
C THR A 57 8.96 7.41 -10.77
N GLY A 58 8.42 6.27 -10.29
CA GLY A 58 9.09 5.38 -9.36
C GLY A 58 8.96 5.79 -7.89
N ASP A 59 8.18 6.83 -7.59
CA ASP A 59 7.83 7.17 -6.21
C ASP A 59 6.83 6.15 -5.66
N SER A 60 7.05 5.66 -4.45
CA SER A 60 6.17 4.70 -3.80
C SER A 60 5.58 5.24 -2.50
N LEU A 61 4.32 4.89 -2.26
CA LEU A 61 3.64 5.12 -0.99
C LEU A 61 3.17 3.78 -0.41
N LYS A 62 3.19 3.68 0.90
CA LYS A 62 2.93 2.44 1.63
C LYS A 62 1.84 2.67 2.66
N PHE A 63 1.02 1.66 2.87
CA PHE A 63 -0.19 1.76 3.69
C PHE A 63 -0.29 0.55 4.60
N ASP A 64 -0.77 0.78 5.80
CA ASP A 64 -0.99 -0.27 6.82
C ASP A 64 -2.24 -1.11 6.56
N ASP A 65 -3.18 -0.57 5.80
CA ASP A 65 -4.47 -1.18 5.49
C ASP A 65 -4.86 -0.88 4.04
N ILE A 66 -5.52 -1.83 3.38
CA ILE A 66 -6.05 -1.69 2.02
C ILE A 66 -6.99 -0.47 1.93
N GLY A 67 -7.83 -0.26 2.95
CA GLY A 67 -8.71 0.91 3.02
C GLY A 67 -7.96 2.23 3.04
N CYS A 68 -6.82 2.30 3.73
CA CYS A 68 -5.95 3.48 3.73
C CYS A 68 -5.43 3.83 2.33
N LEU A 69 -5.10 2.84 1.51
CA LEU A 69 -4.71 3.06 0.12
C LEU A 69 -5.87 3.66 -0.69
N VAL A 70 -7.08 3.11 -0.55
CA VAL A 70 -8.27 3.58 -1.27
C VAL A 70 -8.66 5.00 -0.84
N GLU A 71 -8.62 5.30 0.44
CA GLU A 71 -8.86 6.66 0.96
C GLU A 71 -7.82 7.66 0.47
N HIS A 72 -6.53 7.27 0.45
CA HIS A 72 -5.46 8.12 -0.04
C HIS A 72 -5.68 8.55 -1.50
N GLU A 73 -6.13 7.64 -2.34
CA GLU A 73 -6.47 7.91 -3.74
C GLU A 73 -7.79 8.69 -3.88
N ALA A 74 -8.43 9.08 -2.77
CA ALA A 74 -9.72 9.76 -2.73
C ALA A 74 -10.78 9.07 -3.62
N GLY A 75 -10.72 7.74 -3.65
CA GLY A 75 -11.62 6.91 -4.44
C GLY A 75 -11.37 6.93 -5.95
N ARG A 76 -10.27 7.54 -6.42
CA ARG A 76 -9.92 7.61 -7.84
C ARG A 76 -8.66 6.81 -8.14
N LEU A 77 -8.84 5.57 -8.53
CA LEU A 77 -7.72 4.70 -8.92
C LEU A 77 -7.19 5.13 -10.29
N ARG A 78 -5.89 5.42 -10.35
CA ARG A 78 -5.21 5.90 -11.55
C ARG A 78 -4.73 4.73 -12.42
N PRO A 79 -4.94 4.73 -13.74
CA PRO A 79 -4.57 3.60 -14.61
C PRO A 79 -3.05 3.43 -14.78
N ASP A 80 -2.30 4.51 -14.63
CA ASP A 80 -0.84 4.58 -14.80
C ASP A 80 -0.04 4.26 -13.52
N VAL A 81 -0.72 4.00 -12.41
CA VAL A 81 -0.12 3.66 -11.12
C VAL A 81 -0.22 2.16 -10.88
N ALA A 82 0.85 1.53 -10.44
CA ALA A 82 0.80 0.16 -9.95
C ALA A 82 0.31 0.12 -8.50
N TYR A 83 -0.62 -0.79 -8.21
CA TYR A 83 -1.17 -0.99 -6.88
C TYR A 83 -0.87 -2.41 -6.42
N TRP A 84 -0.30 -2.52 -5.25
CA TRP A 84 0.13 -3.77 -4.65
C TRP A 84 -0.58 -3.98 -3.33
N VAL A 85 -1.00 -5.21 -3.06
CA VAL A 85 -1.61 -5.62 -1.80
C VAL A 85 -1.01 -6.93 -1.31
N ARG A 86 -0.99 -7.14 -0.01
CA ARG A 86 -0.55 -8.41 0.56
C ARG A 86 -1.68 -9.43 0.53
N ASP A 87 -1.37 -10.65 0.15
CA ASP A 87 -2.26 -11.80 0.36
C ASP A 87 -2.39 -12.06 1.87
N ALA A 88 -3.60 -11.98 2.38
CA ALA A 88 -3.88 -12.19 3.79
C ALA A 88 -3.52 -13.60 4.29
N GLY A 89 -3.39 -14.58 3.38
CA GLY A 89 -2.98 -15.95 3.73
C GLY A 89 -1.47 -16.13 3.74
N SER A 90 -0.80 -15.84 2.61
CA SER A 90 0.64 -16.11 2.41
C SER A 90 1.54 -14.93 2.72
N ARG A 91 1.00 -13.73 2.81
CA ARG A 91 1.74 -12.46 2.91
C ARG A 91 2.61 -12.16 1.68
N GLU A 92 2.34 -12.79 0.55
CA GLU A 92 2.96 -12.44 -0.73
C GLU A 92 2.32 -11.18 -1.32
N TRP A 93 3.08 -10.46 -2.15
CA TRP A 93 2.53 -9.33 -2.87
C TRP A 93 1.72 -9.79 -4.09
N LEU A 94 0.56 -9.18 -4.26
CA LEU A 94 -0.34 -9.37 -5.39
C LEU A 94 -0.53 -8.04 -6.12
N ASP A 95 -0.67 -8.08 -7.45
CA ASP A 95 -1.23 -6.95 -8.17
C ASP A 95 -2.68 -6.75 -7.71
N ALA A 96 -3.00 -5.58 -7.20
CA ALA A 96 -4.33 -5.30 -6.65
C ALA A 96 -5.44 -5.42 -7.71
N ARG A 97 -5.14 -5.20 -8.99
CA ARG A 97 -6.12 -5.33 -10.07
C ARG A 97 -6.50 -6.77 -10.36
N GLU A 98 -5.60 -7.70 -10.11
CA GLU A 98 -5.80 -9.14 -10.29
C GLU A 98 -6.34 -9.82 -9.03
N ALA A 99 -6.08 -9.24 -7.86
CA ALA A 99 -6.54 -9.75 -6.58
C ALA A 99 -8.07 -9.75 -6.44
N ARG A 100 -8.55 -10.55 -5.49
CA ARG A 100 -9.93 -10.49 -4.96
C ARG A 100 -9.89 -10.00 -3.53
N PHE A 101 -10.87 -9.20 -3.20
CA PHE A 101 -11.01 -8.63 -1.87
C PHE A 101 -12.22 -9.23 -1.18
N VAL A 102 -12.01 -9.70 0.02
CA VAL A 102 -13.05 -10.23 0.89
C VAL A 102 -13.30 -9.20 1.98
N HIS A 103 -14.53 -8.70 2.06
CA HIS A 103 -14.95 -7.89 3.19
C HIS A 103 -15.80 -8.73 4.13
N SER A 104 -15.41 -8.77 5.39
CA SER A 104 -16.17 -9.43 6.45
C SER A 104 -15.96 -8.69 7.78
N PRO A 105 -17.00 -8.58 8.63
CA PRO A 105 -16.84 -8.06 9.99
C PRO A 105 -15.85 -8.86 10.87
N SER A 106 -15.59 -10.12 10.49
CA SER A 106 -14.60 -10.98 11.17
C SER A 106 -13.16 -10.69 10.81
N VAL A 107 -12.92 -9.94 9.71
CA VAL A 107 -11.57 -9.52 9.30
C VAL A 107 -11.13 -8.34 10.15
N ALA A 108 -10.25 -8.61 11.10
CA ALA A 108 -9.67 -7.60 11.99
C ALA A 108 -8.50 -6.89 11.29
N SER A 109 -8.78 -6.02 10.32
CA SER A 109 -7.75 -5.21 9.68
C SER A 109 -7.32 -4.02 10.56
N PRO A 110 -6.07 -3.50 10.43
CA PRO A 110 -5.51 -2.48 11.34
C PRO A 110 -6.39 -1.25 11.53
N MET A 111 -7.03 -0.77 10.48
CA MET A 111 -7.90 0.40 10.52
C MET A 111 -9.39 0.08 10.55
N GLY A 112 -9.73 -1.21 10.68
CA GLY A 112 -11.13 -1.65 10.81
C GLY A 112 -11.95 -1.60 9.51
N PHE A 113 -11.29 -1.48 8.35
CA PHE A 113 -12.00 -1.55 7.06
C PHE A 113 -12.56 -2.95 6.76
N GLY A 114 -12.05 -3.98 7.44
CA GLY A 114 -12.51 -5.35 7.29
C GLY A 114 -12.24 -5.96 5.92
N LEU A 115 -11.18 -5.49 5.23
CA LEU A 115 -10.79 -5.93 3.90
C LEU A 115 -9.57 -6.84 3.97
N ALA A 116 -9.63 -8.00 3.31
CA ALA A 116 -8.51 -8.90 3.09
C ALA A 116 -8.36 -9.17 1.59
N ALA A 117 -7.11 -9.19 1.10
CA ALA A 117 -6.83 -9.52 -0.30
C ALA A 117 -6.36 -10.96 -0.44
N HIS A 118 -6.76 -11.61 -1.53
CA HIS A 118 -6.38 -12.98 -1.88
C HIS A 118 -6.14 -13.11 -3.39
N PRO A 119 -5.36 -14.11 -3.83
CA PRO A 119 -5.31 -14.51 -5.23
C PRO A 119 -6.70 -14.87 -5.74
N ALA A 120 -6.98 -14.60 -7.02
CA ALA A 120 -8.32 -14.79 -7.60
C ALA A 120 -8.82 -16.24 -7.52
N ASP A 121 -7.94 -17.22 -7.54
CA ASP A 121 -8.23 -18.65 -7.47
C ASP A 121 -8.42 -19.18 -6.03
N ARG A 122 -7.97 -18.44 -5.02
CA ARG A 122 -8.05 -18.81 -3.60
C ARG A 122 -9.02 -17.97 -2.78
N ALA A 123 -9.67 -17.00 -3.37
CA ALA A 123 -10.67 -16.19 -2.70
C ALA A 123 -11.94 -17.01 -2.46
N ALA A 124 -11.94 -17.85 -1.45
CA ALA A 124 -13.12 -18.53 -0.96
C ALA A 124 -13.82 -17.63 0.06
N GLY A 125 -15.09 -17.31 -0.22
CA GLY A 125 -15.87 -16.48 0.70
C GLY A 125 -16.21 -17.23 1.99
N GLU A 126 -15.94 -16.60 3.12
CA GLU A 126 -16.58 -16.99 4.37
C GLU A 126 -18.11 -16.75 4.27
N PRO A 127 -18.93 -17.49 5.03
CA PRO A 127 -20.36 -17.19 5.13
C PRO A 127 -20.56 -15.71 5.48
N ASN A 128 -21.37 -15.00 4.69
CA ASN A 128 -21.65 -13.56 4.79
C ASN A 128 -20.52 -12.61 4.38
N ALA A 129 -19.42 -13.10 3.79
CA ALA A 129 -18.40 -12.23 3.23
C ALA A 129 -18.83 -11.69 1.86
N ARG A 130 -18.57 -10.40 1.63
CA ARG A 130 -18.74 -9.78 0.32
C ARG A 130 -17.43 -9.86 -0.46
N MET A 131 -17.47 -10.45 -1.65
CA MET A 131 -16.33 -10.46 -2.57
C MET A 131 -16.37 -9.24 -3.47
N LEU A 132 -15.22 -8.58 -3.63
CA LEU A 132 -15.06 -7.36 -4.39
C LEU A 132 -13.83 -7.45 -5.31
N ARG A 133 -13.86 -6.70 -6.39
CA ARG A 133 -12.70 -6.41 -7.23
C ARG A 133 -12.10 -5.06 -6.84
N PHE A 134 -10.86 -4.83 -7.19
CA PHE A 134 -10.15 -3.61 -6.83
C PHE A 134 -10.90 -2.32 -7.23
N HIS A 135 -11.44 -2.27 -8.45
CA HIS A 135 -12.18 -1.11 -8.94
C HIS A 135 -13.51 -0.84 -8.22
N GLU A 136 -14.03 -1.82 -7.48
CA GLU A 136 -15.27 -1.69 -6.71
C GLU A 136 -15.02 -1.12 -5.31
N LEU A 137 -13.78 -1.19 -4.80
CA LEU A 137 -13.44 -0.76 -3.43
C LEU A 137 -13.80 0.71 -3.15
N PRO A 138 -13.53 1.68 -4.05
CA PRO A 138 -13.88 3.07 -3.78
C PRO A 138 -15.37 3.29 -3.52
N GLY A 139 -16.22 2.72 -4.37
CA GLY A 139 -17.67 2.81 -4.19
C GLY A 139 -18.14 2.12 -2.90
N PHE A 140 -17.62 0.93 -2.66
CA PHE A 140 -17.92 0.15 -1.46
C PHE A 140 -17.57 0.91 -0.17
N LEU A 141 -16.36 1.49 -0.07
CA LEU A 141 -15.94 2.23 1.11
C LEU A 141 -16.75 3.54 1.29
N ALA A 142 -17.06 4.23 0.20
CA ALA A 142 -17.90 5.43 0.26
C ALA A 142 -19.34 5.12 0.77
N ASP A 143 -19.91 3.98 0.38
CA ASP A 143 -21.22 3.54 0.88
C ASP A 143 -21.16 3.22 2.37
N ARG A 144 -20.13 2.51 2.82
CA ARG A 144 -19.90 2.17 4.22
C ARG A 144 -19.75 3.39 5.12
N LEU A 145 -19.02 4.41 4.66
CA LEU A 145 -18.87 5.66 5.41
C LEU A 145 -20.22 6.40 5.56
N ARG A 146 -21.03 6.42 4.52
CA ARG A 146 -22.38 7.02 4.57
C ARG A 146 -23.33 6.29 5.53
N GLU A 147 -23.28 4.96 5.53
CA GLU A 147 -24.05 4.14 6.47
C GLU A 147 -23.65 4.45 7.91
N ALA A 148 -22.34 4.44 8.22
CA ALA A 148 -21.83 4.74 9.54
C ALA A 148 -22.17 6.17 10.01
N GLU A 149 -22.21 7.15 9.11
CA GLU A 149 -22.61 8.52 9.43
C GLU A 149 -24.10 8.64 9.71
N SER A 150 -24.94 7.87 9.02
CA SER A 150 -26.39 7.86 9.22
C SER A 150 -26.81 7.20 10.54
N GLU A 151 -26.00 6.26 11.05
CA GLU A 151 -26.22 5.55 12.32
C GLU A 151 -25.71 6.32 13.55
N ARG A 152 -24.96 7.42 13.36
CA ARG A 152 -24.51 8.25 14.49
C ARG A 152 -25.74 8.89 15.17
N PRO A 153 -25.90 8.71 16.50
CA PRO A 153 -26.92 9.42 17.25
C PRO A 153 -26.73 10.93 17.07
N LYS A 154 -27.78 11.63 16.70
CA LYS A 154 -27.77 13.10 16.69
C LYS A 154 -27.46 13.55 18.10
N ALA A 155 -26.34 14.25 18.28
CA ALA A 155 -26.03 14.88 19.56
C ALA A 155 -27.17 15.89 19.87
N GLU A 156 -27.90 15.62 20.96
CA GLU A 156 -28.87 16.56 21.54
C GLU A 156 -28.13 17.74 22.19
#